data_45da588d6d5f696b046fd73c9e312983
#
_entry.id   45da588d6d5f696b046fd73c9e312983
#
_cell.length_a   1.000
_cell.length_b   1.000
_cell.length_c   1.000
_cell.angle_alpha   90.00
_cell.angle_beta   90.00
_cell.angle_gamma   90.00
#
_symmetry.space_group_name_H-M   'P 1'
#
loop_
_entity.id
_entity.type
_entity.pdbx_description
1 polymer ?
#
loop_
_entity_poly.entity_id
_entity_poly.type
_entity_poly.pdbx_seq_one_letter_code
_entity_poly.pdbx_strand_id
1 'polypeptide(L)'
;MSSTTAAAAATTTWQIDAAHSHVEFAVKHLMIATVKGRFGAVSGTITTNGDGVAGAVVDVTIDASSVDTREPQRDTHLRSADFFDVGTFPAIVFRSTRVVPAGDGALTLTGDLTIHGVTRPITLAVTDEGAAKDPWGGDRRAFSATGRVSRKDFGLTWNQALEAGGVLVGDDVRISLEVELVRQPAG
;
A
#
# COMPACT_ATOMS: atom_id res chain seq x y z
N MET A 1 32.48 26.61 26.09
CA MET A 1 31.73 26.27 24.90
C MET A 1 31.39 24.78 24.98
N SER A 2 30.22 24.47 25.47
CA SER A 2 29.77 23.07 25.59
C SER A 2 29.13 22.63 24.28
N SER A 3 29.84 21.78 23.55
CA SER A 3 29.25 21.13 22.35
C SER A 3 28.30 20.05 22.82
N THR A 4 27.00 20.31 22.71
CA THR A 4 25.97 19.30 22.89
C THR A 4 26.00 18.41 21.66
N THR A 5 26.62 17.26 21.74
CA THR A 5 26.54 16.20 20.74
C THR A 5 25.10 15.65 20.81
N ALA A 6 24.27 16.02 19.87
CA ALA A 6 22.96 15.39 19.71
C ALA A 6 23.20 13.91 19.42
N ALA A 7 22.82 13.04 20.35
CA ALA A 7 22.82 11.60 20.12
C ALA A 7 21.88 11.32 18.93
N ALA A 8 22.41 10.68 17.88
CA ALA A 8 21.59 10.23 16.78
C ALA A 8 20.48 9.31 17.35
N ALA A 9 19.23 9.64 17.11
CA ALA A 9 18.12 8.80 17.54
C ALA A 9 18.31 7.39 16.96
N ALA A 10 18.20 6.38 17.82
CA ALA A 10 18.36 4.99 17.40
C ALA A 10 17.30 4.64 16.34
N THR A 11 17.75 4.11 15.23
CA THR A 11 16.86 3.65 14.16
C THR A 11 16.08 2.43 14.62
N THR A 12 14.76 2.46 14.45
CA THR A 12 13.88 1.33 14.74
C THR A 12 13.33 0.78 13.43
N THR A 13 13.46 -0.53 13.23
CA THR A 13 12.90 -1.22 12.05
C THR A 13 11.67 -2.02 12.44
N TRP A 14 10.63 -1.87 11.64
CA TRP A 14 9.37 -2.59 11.74
C TRP A 14 9.17 -3.41 10.46
N GLN A 15 8.64 -4.60 10.60
CA GLN A 15 8.29 -5.46 9.48
C GLN A 15 6.77 -5.62 9.41
N ILE A 16 6.23 -5.62 8.19
CA ILE A 16 4.81 -5.90 7.96
C ILE A 16 4.49 -7.33 8.38
N ASP A 17 3.49 -7.50 9.24
CA ASP A 17 2.87 -8.79 9.54
C ASP A 17 1.82 -9.10 8.47
N ALA A 18 2.17 -9.91 7.49
CA ALA A 18 1.29 -10.25 6.37
C ALA A 18 0.01 -10.98 6.79
N ALA A 19 0.03 -11.68 7.94
CA ALA A 19 -1.14 -12.42 8.44
C ALA A 19 -2.22 -11.48 8.97
N HIS A 20 -1.82 -10.27 9.44
CA HIS A 20 -2.71 -9.27 10.03
C HIS A 20 -2.76 -7.98 9.21
N SER A 21 -2.31 -8.03 7.94
CA SER A 21 -2.32 -6.87 7.05
C SER A 21 -3.18 -7.13 5.83
N HIS A 22 -3.91 -6.09 5.39
CA HIS A 22 -4.81 -6.16 4.25
C HIS A 22 -4.52 -5.03 3.27
N VAL A 23 -4.42 -5.41 1.99
CA VAL A 23 -4.28 -4.49 0.87
C VAL A 23 -5.49 -4.69 -0.04
N GLU A 24 -6.40 -3.74 -0.06
CA GLU A 24 -7.64 -3.80 -0.80
C GLU A 24 -7.74 -2.69 -1.84
N PHE A 25 -8.48 -2.97 -2.90
CA PHE A 25 -8.84 -1.99 -3.90
C PHE A 25 -10.32 -2.09 -4.28
N ALA A 26 -10.85 -1.00 -4.81
CA ALA A 26 -12.23 -0.95 -5.31
C ALA A 26 -12.32 -0.11 -6.58
N VAL A 27 -13.02 -0.61 -7.58
CA VAL A 27 -13.20 0.01 -8.89
C VAL A 27 -14.66 -0.04 -9.33
N LYS A 28 -15.12 0.95 -10.08
CA LYS A 28 -16.47 0.93 -10.67
C LYS A 28 -16.57 -0.05 -11.84
N HIS A 29 -17.66 -0.82 -11.86
CA HIS A 29 -18.04 -1.72 -12.94
C HIS A 29 -19.38 -1.26 -13.53
N LEU A 30 -19.45 -1.11 -14.85
CA LEU A 30 -20.61 -0.55 -15.55
C LEU A 30 -21.07 0.82 -15.02
N MET A 31 -20.18 1.53 -14.30
CA MET A 31 -20.44 2.80 -13.60
C MET A 31 -21.51 2.71 -12.49
N ILE A 32 -22.12 1.56 -12.25
CA ILE A 32 -23.20 1.35 -11.26
C ILE A 32 -22.77 0.49 -10.06
N ALA A 33 -22.01 -0.57 -10.29
CA ALA A 33 -21.55 -1.47 -9.24
C ALA A 33 -20.11 -1.14 -8.79
N THR A 34 -19.69 -1.68 -7.66
CA THR A 34 -18.32 -1.60 -7.20
C THR A 34 -17.76 -3.01 -7.05
N VAL A 35 -16.72 -3.30 -7.82
CA VAL A 35 -15.91 -4.51 -7.63
C VAL A 35 -14.83 -4.20 -6.62
N LYS A 36 -14.69 -5.08 -5.63
CA LYS A 36 -13.61 -5.05 -4.65
C LYS A 36 -12.68 -6.22 -4.89
N GLY A 37 -11.42 -6.00 -4.65
CA GLY A 37 -10.39 -7.04 -4.67
C GLY A 37 -9.35 -6.76 -3.61
N ARG A 38 -8.50 -7.76 -3.36
CA ARG A 38 -7.39 -7.69 -2.42
C ARG A 38 -6.16 -8.33 -3.01
N PHE A 39 -5.00 -8.05 -2.41
CA PHE A 39 -3.78 -8.82 -2.62
C PHE A 39 -3.47 -9.61 -1.36
N GLY A 40 -3.24 -10.92 -1.51
CA GLY A 40 -3.03 -11.84 -0.39
C GLY A 40 -1.58 -11.93 0.07
N ALA A 41 -0.61 -11.41 -0.70
CA ALA A 41 0.80 -11.46 -0.38
C ALA A 41 1.40 -10.06 -0.39
N VAL A 42 1.67 -9.53 0.81
CA VAL A 42 2.32 -8.24 1.05
C VAL A 42 3.51 -8.44 1.98
N SER A 43 4.57 -7.70 1.74
CA SER A 43 5.75 -7.64 2.60
C SER A 43 6.32 -6.23 2.60
N GLY A 44 7.13 -5.90 3.59
CA GLY A 44 7.78 -4.60 3.61
C GLY A 44 8.35 -4.25 4.97
N THR A 45 9.10 -3.16 4.98
CA THR A 45 9.73 -2.61 6.17
C THR A 45 9.41 -1.14 6.33
N ILE A 46 9.26 -0.74 7.58
CA ILE A 46 9.16 0.66 7.96
C ILE A 46 10.30 0.97 8.91
N THR A 47 11.10 1.96 8.58
CA THR A 47 12.22 2.41 9.39
C THR A 47 11.90 3.78 9.97
N THR A 48 12.01 3.91 11.30
CA THR A 48 11.72 5.14 12.02
C THR A 48 12.92 5.61 12.83
N ASN A 49 12.98 6.89 13.15
CA ASN A 49 13.95 7.44 14.09
C ASN A 49 13.35 7.39 15.50
N GLY A 50 13.73 6.36 16.26
CA GLY A 50 13.08 6.06 17.54
C GLY A 50 11.61 5.65 17.35
N ASP A 51 10.74 6.06 18.25
CA ASP A 51 9.31 5.74 18.23
C ASP A 51 8.47 6.72 17.38
N GLY A 52 9.11 7.75 16.81
CA GLY A 52 8.44 8.75 15.97
C GLY A 52 8.18 8.25 14.56
N VAL A 53 7.01 8.59 13.99
CA VAL A 53 6.63 8.22 12.61
C VAL A 53 6.96 9.31 11.59
N ALA A 54 7.25 10.53 12.04
CA ALA A 54 7.65 11.62 11.15
C ALA A 54 8.98 11.27 10.46
N GLY A 55 9.02 11.41 9.14
CA GLY A 55 10.19 11.07 8.35
C GLY A 55 10.50 9.57 8.26
N ALA A 56 9.53 8.70 8.59
CA ALA A 56 9.68 7.27 8.41
C ALA A 56 9.97 6.91 6.94
N VAL A 57 10.80 5.90 6.73
CA VAL A 57 11.04 5.30 5.41
C VAL A 57 10.18 4.05 5.30
N VAL A 58 9.31 4.01 4.30
CA VAL A 58 8.38 2.91 4.04
C VAL A 58 8.75 2.25 2.72
N ASP A 59 9.02 0.96 2.73
CA ASP A 59 9.29 0.15 1.54
C ASP A 59 8.36 -1.07 1.57
N VAL A 60 7.48 -1.18 0.58
CA VAL A 60 6.45 -2.23 0.51
C VAL A 60 6.49 -2.90 -0.84
N THR A 61 6.39 -4.23 -0.83
CA THR A 61 6.25 -5.06 -2.02
C THR A 61 5.01 -5.94 -1.90
N ILE A 62 4.21 -5.95 -2.95
CA ILE A 62 3.01 -6.77 -3.08
C ILE A 62 3.20 -7.71 -4.26
N ASP A 63 2.95 -9.00 -4.08
CA ASP A 63 2.89 -9.94 -5.19
C ASP A 63 1.64 -9.69 -6.02
N ALA A 64 1.80 -9.22 -7.25
CA ALA A 64 0.69 -8.91 -8.15
C ALA A 64 -0.13 -10.17 -8.50
N SER A 65 0.48 -11.36 -8.48
CA SER A 65 -0.21 -12.63 -8.75
C SER A 65 -1.19 -13.02 -7.64
N SER A 66 -1.05 -12.45 -6.44
CA SER A 66 -1.90 -12.70 -5.29
C SER A 66 -3.25 -11.99 -5.34
N VAL A 67 -3.58 -11.33 -6.46
CA VAL A 67 -4.88 -10.66 -6.65
C VAL A 67 -6.03 -11.66 -6.52
N ASP A 68 -7.03 -11.28 -5.72
CA ASP A 68 -8.23 -12.06 -5.43
C ASP A 68 -9.44 -11.14 -5.40
N THR A 69 -10.38 -11.33 -6.32
CA THR A 69 -11.65 -10.61 -6.38
C THR A 69 -12.85 -11.55 -6.11
N ARG A 70 -12.58 -12.78 -5.64
CA ARG A 70 -13.58 -13.86 -5.42
C ARG A 70 -14.27 -14.31 -6.70
N GLU A 71 -13.64 -14.12 -7.85
CA GLU A 71 -14.11 -14.58 -9.14
C GLU A 71 -12.91 -15.06 -9.97
N PRO A 72 -12.72 -16.40 -10.12
CA PRO A 72 -11.51 -16.97 -10.71
C PRO A 72 -11.21 -16.55 -12.14
N GLN A 73 -12.23 -16.36 -12.97
CA GLN A 73 -12.05 -15.93 -14.37
C GLN A 73 -11.55 -14.48 -14.42
N ARG A 74 -12.12 -13.61 -13.59
CA ARG A 74 -11.66 -12.22 -13.48
C ARG A 74 -10.25 -12.15 -12.94
N ASP A 75 -9.91 -12.94 -11.93
CA ASP A 75 -8.57 -12.97 -11.35
C ASP A 75 -7.52 -13.46 -12.36
N THR A 76 -7.88 -14.44 -13.20
CA THR A 76 -7.04 -14.87 -14.31
C THR A 76 -6.82 -13.75 -15.32
N HIS A 77 -7.87 -13.01 -15.67
CA HIS A 77 -7.77 -11.87 -16.58
C HIS A 77 -6.95 -10.72 -15.99
N LEU A 78 -7.12 -10.42 -14.69
CA LEU A 78 -6.31 -9.41 -14.00
C LEU A 78 -4.81 -9.74 -14.01
N ARG A 79 -4.43 -11.04 -13.97
CA ARG A 79 -3.04 -11.47 -14.03
C ARG A 79 -2.46 -11.43 -15.45
N SER A 80 -3.30 -11.36 -16.49
CA SER A 80 -2.87 -11.38 -17.89
C SER A 80 -2.22 -10.06 -18.33
N ALA A 81 -1.68 -10.06 -19.55
CA ALA A 81 -1.08 -8.88 -20.19
C ALA A 81 -2.07 -7.71 -20.41
N ASP A 82 -3.37 -7.95 -20.36
CA ASP A 82 -4.38 -6.90 -20.43
C ASP A 82 -4.41 -6.00 -19.18
N PHE A 83 -3.90 -6.52 -18.04
CA PHE A 83 -3.88 -5.81 -16.75
C PHE A 83 -2.49 -5.83 -16.11
N PHE A 84 -2.28 -6.65 -15.07
CA PHE A 84 -1.03 -6.61 -14.29
C PHE A 84 0.15 -7.23 -15.00
N ASP A 85 -0.07 -8.11 -15.99
CA ASP A 85 0.99 -8.86 -16.70
C ASP A 85 2.01 -9.45 -15.71
N VAL A 86 1.52 -10.26 -14.80
CA VAL A 86 2.30 -10.75 -13.65
C VAL A 86 3.51 -11.59 -14.08
N GLY A 87 3.51 -12.13 -15.30
CA GLY A 87 4.64 -12.83 -15.86
C GLY A 87 5.83 -11.92 -16.16
N THR A 88 5.56 -10.67 -16.52
CA THR A 88 6.57 -9.63 -16.81
C THR A 88 6.79 -8.73 -15.61
N PHE A 89 5.73 -8.38 -14.89
CA PHE A 89 5.74 -7.46 -13.75
C PHE A 89 5.15 -8.13 -12.50
N PRO A 90 5.90 -9.03 -11.84
CA PRO A 90 5.37 -9.83 -10.73
C PRO A 90 5.09 -9.04 -9.46
N ALA A 91 5.64 -7.83 -9.32
CA ALA A 91 5.56 -7.05 -8.09
C ALA A 91 4.95 -5.66 -8.32
N ILE A 92 4.11 -5.25 -7.36
CA ILE A 92 3.72 -3.86 -7.14
C ILE A 92 4.60 -3.35 -6.00
N VAL A 93 5.26 -2.21 -6.19
CA VAL A 93 6.23 -1.67 -5.21
C VAL A 93 5.83 -0.26 -4.82
N PHE A 94 5.90 0.03 -3.52
CA PHE A 94 5.75 1.38 -3.00
C PHE A 94 6.96 1.76 -2.16
N ARG A 95 7.51 2.97 -2.40
CA ARG A 95 8.59 3.56 -1.61
C ARG A 95 8.23 4.97 -1.21
N SER A 96 8.26 5.23 0.10
CA SER A 96 7.96 6.58 0.59
C SER A 96 9.03 7.58 0.17
N THR A 97 8.57 8.78 -0.14
CA THR A 97 9.44 9.96 -0.32
C THR A 97 9.25 10.95 0.83
N ARG A 98 8.09 10.89 1.51
CA ARG A 98 7.78 11.79 2.61
C ARG A 98 6.70 11.23 3.51
N VAL A 99 6.89 11.34 4.82
CA VAL A 99 5.88 11.06 5.86
C VAL A 99 5.80 12.28 6.77
N VAL A 100 4.63 12.91 6.85
CA VAL A 100 4.40 14.09 7.70
C VAL A 100 3.15 13.93 8.55
N PRO A 101 3.21 14.30 9.83
CA PRO A 101 2.04 14.40 10.68
C PRO A 101 1.03 15.40 10.13
N ALA A 102 -0.27 15.07 10.23
CA ALA A 102 -1.39 15.91 9.80
C ALA A 102 -2.34 16.24 10.98
N GLY A 103 -1.93 15.95 12.22
CA GLY A 103 -2.70 16.16 13.45
C GLY A 103 -3.53 14.95 13.87
N ASP A 104 -3.83 14.84 15.15
CA ASP A 104 -4.75 13.85 15.75
C ASP A 104 -4.51 12.38 15.30
N GLY A 105 -3.25 11.95 15.26
CA GLY A 105 -2.88 10.60 14.80
C GLY A 105 -2.93 10.43 13.27
N ALA A 106 -3.34 11.45 12.51
CA ALA A 106 -3.31 11.43 11.06
C ALA A 106 -1.92 11.76 10.52
N LEU A 107 -1.58 11.12 9.39
CA LEU A 107 -0.33 11.31 8.66
C LEU A 107 -0.63 11.44 7.17
N THR A 108 0.21 12.19 6.49
CA THR A 108 0.27 12.18 5.01
C THR A 108 1.51 11.41 4.58
N LEU A 109 1.30 10.33 3.83
CA LEU A 109 2.35 9.48 3.27
C LEU A 109 2.40 9.71 1.76
N THR A 110 3.48 10.28 1.27
CA THR A 110 3.75 10.45 -0.16
C THR A 110 4.86 9.50 -0.56
N GLY A 111 4.75 8.88 -1.73
CA GLY A 111 5.77 7.98 -2.23
C GLY A 111 5.55 7.61 -3.69
N ASP A 112 6.50 6.87 -4.22
CA ASP A 112 6.50 6.35 -5.57
C ASP A 112 5.87 4.96 -5.60
N LEU A 113 4.75 4.84 -6.32
CA LEU A 113 4.07 3.56 -6.56
C LEU A 113 4.44 3.07 -7.95
N THR A 114 4.91 1.83 -8.04
CA THR A 114 5.21 1.15 -9.30
C THR A 114 4.21 0.02 -9.53
N ILE A 115 3.47 0.09 -10.62
CA ILE A 115 2.55 -0.96 -11.09
C ILE A 115 2.84 -1.18 -12.56
N HIS A 116 2.85 -2.44 -13.03
CA HIS A 116 3.04 -2.77 -14.45
C HIS A 116 4.28 -2.09 -15.07
N GLY A 117 5.37 -1.99 -14.30
CA GLY A 117 6.61 -1.34 -14.70
C GLY A 117 6.57 0.19 -14.77
N VAL A 118 5.45 0.83 -14.48
CA VAL A 118 5.28 2.28 -14.50
C VAL A 118 5.25 2.84 -13.07
N THR A 119 6.09 3.84 -12.82
CA THR A 119 6.18 4.50 -11.51
C THR A 119 5.48 5.85 -11.53
N ARG A 120 4.64 6.12 -10.52
CA ARG A 120 3.96 7.40 -10.31
C ARG A 120 3.98 7.80 -8.85
N PRO A 121 4.13 9.09 -8.54
CA PRO A 121 3.97 9.58 -7.18
C PRO A 121 2.49 9.50 -6.77
N ILE A 122 2.26 9.01 -5.56
CA ILE A 122 0.93 8.98 -4.94
C ILE A 122 0.98 9.52 -3.52
N THR A 123 -0.18 9.91 -3.02
CA THR A 123 -0.36 10.36 -1.64
C THR A 123 -1.46 9.54 -0.98
N LEU A 124 -1.17 9.03 0.20
CA LEU A 124 -2.09 8.28 1.05
C LEU A 124 -2.39 9.09 2.31
N ALA A 125 -3.66 9.12 2.70
CA ALA A 125 -4.07 9.55 4.02
C ALA A 125 -3.94 8.35 4.97
N VAL A 126 -3.15 8.51 6.03
CA VAL A 126 -2.82 7.44 6.98
C VAL A 126 -3.31 7.83 8.35
N THR A 127 -3.84 6.87 9.10
CA THR A 127 -4.18 6.99 10.50
C THR A 127 -3.30 6.03 11.31
N ASP A 128 -2.72 6.54 12.39
CA ASP A 128 -2.03 5.72 13.38
C ASP A 128 -3.10 5.13 14.33
N GLU A 129 -3.31 3.84 14.22
CA GLU A 129 -4.30 3.10 15.03
C GLU A 129 -3.78 2.75 16.43
N GLY A 130 -2.50 3.04 16.69
CA GLY A 130 -1.87 2.85 17.98
C GLY A 130 -0.85 1.71 18.02
N ALA A 131 -0.36 1.46 19.23
CA ALA A 131 0.64 0.44 19.51
C ALA A 131 0.19 -0.45 20.66
N ALA A 132 0.61 -1.69 20.62
CA ALA A 132 0.33 -2.68 21.66
C ALA A 132 1.53 -3.62 21.83
N LYS A 133 1.54 -4.34 22.95
CA LYS A 133 2.46 -5.44 23.19
C LYS A 133 1.68 -6.75 23.05
N ASP A 134 2.19 -7.67 22.24
CA ASP A 134 1.56 -8.98 22.10
C ASP A 134 1.83 -9.88 23.33
N PRO A 135 1.11 -11.00 23.48
CA PRO A 135 1.26 -11.90 24.64
C PRO A 135 2.67 -12.52 24.78
N TRP A 136 3.47 -12.47 23.72
CA TRP A 136 4.84 -13.00 23.70
C TRP A 136 5.91 -11.92 23.92
N GLY A 137 5.47 -10.66 24.15
CA GLY A 137 6.33 -9.53 24.48
C GLY A 137 6.80 -8.73 23.27
N GLY A 138 6.33 -9.05 22.07
CA GLY A 138 6.61 -8.30 20.84
C GLY A 138 5.89 -6.97 20.81
N ASP A 139 6.58 -5.91 20.37
CA ASP A 139 5.95 -4.60 20.15
C ASP A 139 5.26 -4.62 18.78
N ARG A 140 4.00 -4.22 18.77
CA ARG A 140 3.14 -4.10 17.60
C ARG A 140 2.65 -2.68 17.40
N ARG A 141 2.46 -2.28 16.14
CA ARG A 141 1.84 -1.00 15.78
C ARG A 141 0.96 -1.19 14.55
N ALA A 142 -0.17 -0.50 14.51
CA ALA A 142 -1.11 -0.62 13.41
C ALA A 142 -1.38 0.73 12.75
N PHE A 143 -1.64 0.69 11.44
CA PHE A 143 -1.99 1.84 10.63
C PHE A 143 -3.10 1.46 9.65
N SER A 144 -4.02 2.38 9.42
CA SER A 144 -4.89 2.34 8.26
C SER A 144 -4.48 3.41 7.26
N ALA A 145 -4.71 3.16 5.98
CA ALA A 145 -4.41 4.13 4.94
C ALA A 145 -5.45 4.07 3.81
N THR A 146 -5.73 5.21 3.22
CA THR A 146 -6.60 5.32 2.05
C THR A 146 -5.99 6.20 0.98
N GLY A 147 -6.30 5.89 -0.27
CA GLY A 147 -5.86 6.68 -1.41
C GLY A 147 -6.66 6.40 -2.67
N ARG A 148 -6.29 7.06 -3.74
CA ARG A 148 -6.89 6.88 -5.06
C ARG A 148 -5.82 7.02 -6.13
N VAL A 149 -5.91 6.17 -7.15
CA VAL A 149 -5.05 6.22 -8.33
C VAL A 149 -5.89 6.06 -9.59
N SER A 150 -5.41 6.61 -10.71
CA SER A 150 -5.94 6.25 -12.02
C SER A 150 -5.16 5.04 -12.55
N ARG A 151 -5.85 3.95 -12.86
CA ARG A 151 -5.20 2.76 -13.43
C ARG A 151 -4.52 3.04 -14.78
N LYS A 152 -5.03 4.00 -15.55
CA LYS A 152 -4.45 4.42 -16.82
C LYS A 152 -3.07 5.05 -16.68
N ASP A 153 -2.81 5.73 -15.56
CA ASP A 153 -1.50 6.33 -15.29
C ASP A 153 -0.39 5.27 -15.17
N PHE A 154 -0.78 4.01 -14.93
CA PHE A 154 0.12 2.85 -14.88
C PHE A 154 0.05 1.96 -16.12
N GLY A 155 -0.56 2.45 -17.20
CA GLY A 155 -0.67 1.69 -18.45
C GLY A 155 -1.75 0.58 -18.43
N LEU A 156 -2.57 0.47 -17.39
CA LEU A 156 -3.67 -0.48 -17.30
C LEU A 156 -4.89 0.08 -18.04
N THR A 157 -4.86 0.01 -19.37
CA THR A 157 -5.80 0.71 -20.25
C THR A 157 -6.93 -0.16 -20.79
N TRP A 158 -6.85 -1.49 -20.60
CA TRP A 158 -7.89 -2.39 -21.09
C TRP A 158 -9.28 -1.95 -20.65
N ASN A 159 -10.23 -1.96 -21.59
CA ASN A 159 -11.63 -1.66 -21.32
C ASN A 159 -12.51 -2.18 -22.45
N GLN A 160 -13.80 -2.19 -22.24
CA GLN A 160 -14.82 -2.49 -23.24
C GLN A 160 -15.86 -1.37 -23.24
N ALA A 161 -16.09 -0.81 -24.43
CA ALA A 161 -17.18 0.15 -24.63
C ALA A 161 -18.53 -0.56 -24.57
N LEU A 162 -19.50 0.12 -23.99
CA LEU A 162 -20.88 -0.38 -23.86
C LEU A 162 -21.76 0.20 -24.96
N GLU A 163 -22.68 -0.59 -25.52
CA GLU A 163 -23.61 -0.15 -26.56
C GLU A 163 -24.48 1.04 -26.12
N ALA A 164 -24.84 1.09 -24.83
CA ALA A 164 -25.61 2.19 -24.25
C ALA A 164 -24.75 3.43 -23.89
N GLY A 165 -23.48 3.42 -24.26
CA GLY A 165 -22.50 4.43 -23.86
C GLY A 165 -21.87 4.16 -22.49
N GLY A 166 -20.63 4.63 -22.31
CA GLY A 166 -19.83 4.38 -21.12
C GLY A 166 -18.83 3.24 -21.28
N VAL A 167 -18.25 2.80 -20.17
CA VAL A 167 -17.17 1.80 -20.14
C VAL A 167 -17.44 0.72 -19.10
N LEU A 168 -16.90 -0.47 -19.35
CA LEU A 168 -17.06 -1.61 -18.47
C LEU A 168 -16.36 -1.41 -17.12
N VAL A 169 -15.14 -0.87 -17.13
CA VAL A 169 -14.29 -0.67 -15.95
C VAL A 169 -13.95 0.80 -15.80
N GLY A 170 -14.19 1.35 -14.61
CA GLY A 170 -13.80 2.72 -14.26
C GLY A 170 -12.28 2.90 -14.23
N ASP A 171 -11.83 4.14 -14.36
CA ASP A 171 -10.40 4.46 -14.35
C ASP A 171 -9.87 4.68 -12.93
N ASP A 172 -10.69 5.26 -12.06
CA ASP A 172 -10.36 5.53 -10.67
C ASP A 172 -10.44 4.27 -9.82
N VAL A 173 -9.33 3.93 -9.19
CA VAL A 173 -9.20 2.84 -8.23
C VAL A 173 -8.98 3.41 -6.84
N ARG A 174 -9.86 3.08 -5.91
CA ARG A 174 -9.69 3.39 -4.49
C ARG A 174 -8.83 2.33 -3.84
N ILE A 175 -7.91 2.77 -2.99
CA ILE A 175 -7.00 1.91 -2.22
C ILE A 175 -7.39 2.03 -0.76
N SER A 176 -7.45 0.91 -0.06
CA SER A 176 -7.66 0.83 1.39
C SER A 176 -6.68 -0.19 1.97
N LEU A 177 -5.95 0.22 2.98
CA LEU A 177 -4.92 -0.57 3.62
C LEU A 177 -5.18 -0.64 5.13
N GLU A 178 -5.00 -1.83 5.70
CA GLU A 178 -4.84 -2.04 7.13
C GLU A 178 -3.54 -2.80 7.32
N VAL A 179 -2.61 -2.23 8.06
CA VAL A 179 -1.25 -2.78 8.19
C VAL A 179 -0.88 -2.90 9.65
N GLU A 180 -0.52 -4.10 10.06
CA GLU A 180 0.09 -4.37 11.36
C GLU A 180 1.60 -4.56 11.20
N LEU A 181 2.36 -3.97 12.11
CA LEU A 181 3.81 -3.98 12.12
C LEU A 181 4.33 -4.68 13.36
N VAL A 182 5.40 -5.43 13.20
CA VAL A 182 6.17 -6.06 14.28
C VAL A 182 7.53 -5.41 14.36
N ARG A 183 7.90 -4.94 15.55
CA ARG A 183 9.23 -4.37 15.80
C ARG A 183 10.28 -5.45 15.66
N GLN A 184 11.33 -5.14 14.92
CA GLN A 184 12.49 -6.03 14.80
C GLN A 184 13.48 -5.76 15.93
N PRO A 185 14.21 -6.80 16.39
CA PRO A 185 15.31 -6.61 17.34
C PRO A 185 16.32 -5.60 16.79
N ALA A 186 16.91 -4.80 17.68
CA ALA A 186 18.06 -3.98 17.30
C ALA A 186 19.21 -4.90 16.87
N GLY A 187 19.72 -4.70 15.67
CA GLY A 187 20.88 -5.43 15.16
C GLY A 187 22.17 -4.99 15.85
#